data_046ddd05a57516f863d574820c35df75
#
_entry.id   046ddd05a57516f863d574820c35df75
#
_cell.length_a   1.000
_cell.length_b   1.000
_cell.length_c   1.000
_cell.angle_alpha   90.00
_cell.angle_beta   90.00
_cell.angle_gamma   90.00
#
_symmetry.space_group_name_H-M   'P 1'
#
loop_
_entity.id
_entity.type
_entity.pdbx_description
1 polymer ?
#
loop_
_entity_poly.entity_id
_entity_poly.type
_entity_poly.pdbx_seq_one_letter_code
_entity_poly.pdbx_strand_id
1 'polypeptide(L)'
;GTKLAPMIANKLQTDSNLIGEPTDPYRFSDFDLLEREASYGRSGFALQFMLDTRLSDAERYPLKVSDLVIMDIPVHEAPEKVVWSSDPQHIVEELPNVAFNGDHYHKPMFMSEDFIEYTGSVMSIDPSGRGKDETGYAVVKMLNGYLYVRRCGGVAGGYSQEALEKLAVIAKEEMVNEIIVESNFGDGMFNQ
;
A
#
# COMPACT_ATOMS: atom_id res chain seq x y z
N GLY A 1 19.66 5.98 -11.62
CA GLY A 1 20.66 4.97 -11.30
C GLY A 1 21.58 5.45 -10.19
N THR A 2 21.88 4.58 -9.25
CA THR A 2 22.80 4.85 -8.13
C THR A 2 24.18 5.15 -8.71
N LYS A 3 24.75 6.32 -8.40
CA LYS A 3 26.11 6.65 -8.83
C LYS A 3 27.07 5.87 -7.94
N LEU A 4 27.92 5.05 -8.56
CA LEU A 4 29.04 4.40 -7.87
C LEU A 4 30.04 5.43 -7.35
N ALA A 5 30.63 5.14 -6.20
CA ALA A 5 31.74 5.95 -5.70
C ALA A 5 32.87 6.00 -6.76
N PRO A 6 33.52 7.16 -7.00
CA PRO A 6 34.50 7.34 -8.07
C PRO A 6 35.61 6.30 -8.07
N MET A 7 36.08 5.90 -6.89
CA MET A 7 37.11 4.88 -6.73
C MET A 7 36.65 3.49 -7.23
N ILE A 8 35.39 3.14 -6.96
CA ILE A 8 34.81 1.85 -7.43
C ILE A 8 34.56 1.92 -8.93
N ALA A 9 34.02 3.05 -9.43
CA ALA A 9 33.80 3.23 -10.86
C ALA A 9 35.11 3.11 -11.66
N ASN A 10 36.20 3.68 -11.16
CA ASN A 10 37.53 3.55 -11.79
C ASN A 10 38.07 2.10 -11.77
N LYS A 11 37.89 1.40 -10.65
CA LYS A 11 38.30 -0.03 -10.56
C LYS A 11 37.53 -0.88 -11.55
N LEU A 12 36.21 -0.67 -11.70
CA LEU A 12 35.37 -1.42 -12.64
C LEU A 12 35.72 -1.16 -14.11
N GLN A 13 36.30 0.01 -14.42
CA GLN A 13 36.81 0.29 -15.79
C GLN A 13 38.06 -0.52 -16.11
N THR A 14 38.86 -0.87 -15.11
CA THR A 14 40.10 -1.61 -15.28
C THR A 14 39.92 -3.12 -15.10
N ASP A 15 38.93 -3.54 -14.32
CA ASP A 15 38.65 -4.96 -14.09
C ASP A 15 37.13 -5.20 -13.97
N SER A 16 36.56 -5.73 -15.04
CA SER A 16 35.11 -6.07 -15.11
C SER A 16 34.74 -7.29 -14.27
N ASN A 17 35.69 -8.13 -13.85
CA ASN A 17 35.43 -9.32 -13.02
C ASN A 17 35.06 -8.97 -11.59
N LEU A 18 35.22 -7.70 -11.19
CA LEU A 18 34.76 -7.23 -9.89
C LEU A 18 33.24 -7.13 -9.75
N ILE A 19 32.49 -7.28 -10.86
CA ILE A 19 31.05 -7.29 -10.81
C ILE A 19 30.57 -8.63 -10.22
N GLY A 20 29.92 -8.56 -9.06
CA GLY A 20 29.44 -9.73 -8.34
C GLY A 20 30.32 -10.16 -7.17
N GLU A 21 31.53 -9.61 -7.09
CA GLU A 21 32.43 -9.86 -5.97
C GLU A 21 32.11 -8.98 -4.75
N PRO A 22 32.39 -9.45 -3.52
CA PRO A 22 32.27 -8.64 -2.32
C PRO A 22 33.14 -7.39 -2.38
N THR A 23 32.60 -6.25 -1.97
CA THR A 23 33.37 -4.97 -1.94
C THR A 23 34.48 -4.97 -0.88
N ASP A 24 34.34 -5.79 0.15
CA ASP A 24 35.33 -6.01 1.22
C ASP A 24 35.39 -7.52 1.56
N PRO A 25 36.12 -8.32 0.76
CA PRO A 25 36.20 -9.78 0.93
C PRO A 25 36.92 -10.22 2.22
N TYR A 26 37.68 -9.33 2.85
CA TYR A 26 38.32 -9.61 4.16
C TYR A 26 37.34 -9.54 5.31
N ARG A 27 36.31 -8.73 5.18
CA ARG A 27 35.27 -8.55 6.18
C ARG A 27 34.07 -9.48 5.95
N PHE A 28 33.71 -9.66 4.70
CA PHE A 28 32.58 -10.50 4.27
C PHE A 28 33.02 -11.30 3.04
N SER A 29 33.27 -12.60 3.24
CA SER A 29 33.45 -13.53 2.13
C SER A 29 32.11 -13.79 1.43
N ASP A 30 32.16 -14.41 0.25
CA ASP A 30 30.93 -14.85 -0.46
C ASP A 30 30.05 -15.74 0.42
N PHE A 31 30.68 -16.63 1.20
CA PHE A 31 29.96 -17.51 2.10
C PHE A 31 29.24 -16.73 3.21
N ASP A 32 29.92 -15.76 3.83
CA ASP A 32 29.33 -14.91 4.86
C ASP A 32 28.13 -14.11 4.30
N LEU A 33 28.23 -13.63 3.06
CA LEU A 33 27.14 -12.90 2.42
C LEU A 33 25.96 -13.81 2.10
N LEU A 34 26.18 -15.04 1.63
CA LEU A 34 25.13 -16.03 1.40
C LEU A 34 24.41 -16.42 2.70
N GLU A 35 25.17 -16.64 3.79
CA GLU A 35 24.61 -16.93 5.10
C GLU A 35 23.74 -15.77 5.62
N ARG A 36 24.19 -14.54 5.41
CA ARG A 36 23.42 -13.35 5.77
C ARG A 36 22.19 -13.20 4.91
N GLU A 37 22.25 -13.43 3.60
CA GLU A 37 21.07 -13.39 2.74
C GLU A 37 20.04 -14.44 3.19
N ALA A 38 20.49 -15.64 3.56
CA ALA A 38 19.60 -16.68 4.09
C ALA A 38 18.96 -16.28 5.44
N SER A 39 19.71 -15.57 6.29
CA SER A 39 19.26 -15.15 7.62
C SER A 39 18.34 -13.92 7.58
N TYR A 40 18.67 -12.91 6.78
CA TYR A 40 17.92 -11.65 6.70
C TYR A 40 16.78 -11.69 5.66
N GLY A 41 16.76 -12.70 4.79
CA GLY A 41 15.93 -12.75 3.59
C GLY A 41 16.39 -11.74 2.54
N ARG A 42 15.85 -11.87 1.32
CA ARG A 42 16.31 -11.07 0.16
C ARG A 42 16.13 -9.56 0.35
N SER A 43 15.02 -9.11 0.94
CA SER A 43 14.78 -7.68 1.15
C SER A 43 15.63 -7.10 2.28
N GLY A 44 15.79 -7.82 3.38
CA GLY A 44 16.68 -7.42 4.47
C GLY A 44 18.15 -7.37 4.01
N PHE A 45 18.59 -8.34 3.21
CA PHE A 45 19.93 -8.35 2.63
C PHE A 45 20.13 -7.19 1.64
N ALA A 46 19.17 -6.96 0.74
CA ALA A 46 19.22 -5.82 -0.20
C ALA A 46 19.33 -4.48 0.54
N LEU A 47 18.56 -4.29 1.60
CA LEU A 47 18.59 -3.08 2.41
C LEU A 47 19.92 -2.89 3.15
N GLN A 48 20.39 -3.91 3.85
CA GLN A 48 21.54 -3.82 4.77
C GLN A 48 22.89 -3.90 4.06
N PHE A 49 23.02 -4.74 3.05
CA PHE A 49 24.29 -5.03 2.40
C PHE A 49 24.40 -4.44 0.99
N MET A 50 23.28 -4.32 0.26
CA MET A 50 23.28 -3.73 -1.08
C MET A 50 22.87 -2.25 -1.08
N LEU A 51 22.43 -1.69 0.05
CA LEU A 51 21.87 -0.34 0.19
C LEU A 51 20.72 -0.08 -0.83
N ASP A 52 19.98 -1.14 -1.14
CA ASP A 52 18.88 -1.11 -2.07
C ASP A 52 17.54 -1.19 -1.33
N THR A 53 16.82 -0.08 -1.32
CA THR A 53 15.53 0.06 -0.61
C THR A 53 14.33 -0.45 -1.40
N ARG A 54 14.49 -0.73 -2.71
CA ARG A 54 13.37 -1.06 -3.61
C ARG A 54 12.58 -2.30 -3.18
N LEU A 55 13.27 -3.36 -2.72
CA LEU A 55 12.60 -4.57 -2.21
C LEU A 55 11.96 -4.33 -0.84
N SER A 56 12.66 -3.60 0.04
CA SER A 56 12.14 -3.21 1.35
C SER A 56 10.88 -2.34 1.21
N ASP A 57 10.88 -1.39 0.28
CA ASP A 57 9.72 -0.53 0.02
C ASP A 57 8.54 -1.35 -0.53
N ALA A 58 8.80 -2.32 -1.42
CA ALA A 58 7.75 -3.20 -1.95
C ALA A 58 7.10 -4.10 -0.88
N GLU A 59 7.88 -4.55 0.13
CA GLU A 59 7.36 -5.31 1.27
C GLU A 59 6.69 -4.41 2.32
N ARG A 60 7.23 -3.22 2.50
CA ARG A 60 6.68 -2.22 3.43
C ARG A 60 5.33 -1.68 2.97
N TYR A 61 5.11 -1.61 1.67
CA TYR A 61 3.87 -1.15 1.04
C TYR A 61 3.27 -2.27 0.19
N PRO A 62 2.63 -3.25 0.81
CA PRO A 62 2.11 -4.45 0.13
C PRO A 62 0.96 -4.13 -0.84
N LEU A 63 0.23 -3.04 -0.60
CA LEU A 63 -0.86 -2.61 -1.48
C LEU A 63 -0.28 -1.74 -2.60
N LYS A 64 -0.47 -2.18 -3.84
CA LYS A 64 -0.06 -1.43 -5.04
C LYS A 64 -1.29 -0.93 -5.78
N VAL A 65 -1.17 0.24 -6.40
CA VAL A 65 -2.23 0.79 -7.25
C VAL A 65 -2.56 -0.15 -8.41
N SER A 66 -1.56 -0.84 -8.95
CA SER A 66 -1.73 -1.82 -10.02
C SER A 66 -2.54 -3.06 -9.63
N ASP A 67 -2.71 -3.34 -8.32
CA ASP A 67 -3.51 -4.46 -7.82
C ASP A 67 -4.99 -4.07 -7.62
N LEU A 68 -5.31 -2.79 -7.81
CA LEU A 68 -6.67 -2.26 -7.66
C LEU A 68 -7.40 -2.21 -9.00
N VAL A 69 -8.71 -2.45 -8.94
CA VAL A 69 -9.63 -2.20 -10.04
C VAL A 69 -10.41 -0.93 -9.71
N ILE A 70 -10.38 0.03 -10.61
CA ILE A 70 -11.12 1.30 -10.47
C ILE A 70 -12.41 1.21 -11.28
N MET A 71 -13.53 1.45 -10.61
CA MET A 71 -14.85 1.47 -11.22
C MET A 71 -15.80 2.38 -10.45
N ASP A 72 -16.84 2.84 -11.12
CA ASP A 72 -17.94 3.55 -10.47
C ASP A 72 -18.99 2.54 -10.02
N ILE A 73 -19.28 2.54 -8.72
CA ILE A 73 -20.22 1.60 -8.08
C ILE A 73 -21.14 2.32 -7.08
N PRO A 74 -22.42 1.89 -6.96
CA PRO A 74 -23.36 2.40 -5.97
C PRO A 74 -22.93 2.15 -4.52
N VAL A 75 -23.55 2.89 -3.59
CA VAL A 75 -23.27 2.76 -2.14
C VAL A 75 -23.78 1.43 -1.56
N HIS A 76 -24.83 0.85 -2.09
CA HIS A 76 -25.54 -0.28 -1.49
C HIS A 76 -25.33 -1.62 -2.21
N GLU A 77 -24.78 -1.60 -3.43
CA GLU A 77 -24.61 -2.79 -4.25
C GLU A 77 -23.35 -2.72 -5.10
N ALA A 78 -22.90 -3.86 -5.60
CA ALA A 78 -21.78 -3.96 -6.53
C ALA A 78 -22.03 -5.09 -7.55
N PRO A 79 -21.23 -5.13 -8.63
CA PRO A 79 -21.32 -6.23 -9.60
C PRO A 79 -21.12 -7.58 -8.91
N GLU A 80 -21.97 -8.56 -9.26
CA GLU A 80 -21.86 -9.91 -8.72
C GLU A 80 -20.48 -10.53 -9.00
N LYS A 81 -19.90 -10.21 -10.17
CA LYS A 81 -18.59 -10.68 -10.59
C LYS A 81 -17.75 -9.57 -11.21
N VAL A 82 -16.51 -9.50 -10.78
CA VAL A 82 -15.48 -8.62 -11.33
C VAL A 82 -14.25 -9.45 -11.67
N VAL A 83 -13.62 -9.21 -12.81
CA VAL A 83 -12.38 -9.87 -13.21
C VAL A 83 -11.32 -8.82 -13.47
N TRP A 84 -10.19 -8.96 -12.79
CA TRP A 84 -9.01 -8.13 -12.94
C TRP A 84 -8.08 -8.66 -14.04
N SER A 85 -7.34 -7.75 -14.66
CA SER A 85 -6.26 -8.10 -15.59
C SER A 85 -5.15 -7.06 -15.50
N SER A 86 -3.91 -7.51 -15.56
CA SER A 86 -2.72 -6.66 -15.67
C SER A 86 -2.42 -6.21 -17.10
N ASP A 87 -3.27 -6.55 -18.07
CA ASP A 87 -3.06 -6.18 -19.48
C ASP A 87 -3.10 -4.64 -19.62
N PRO A 88 -2.12 -4.04 -20.30
CA PRO A 88 -2.05 -2.60 -20.53
C PRO A 88 -3.30 -1.96 -21.16
N GLN A 89 -4.09 -2.72 -21.93
CA GLN A 89 -5.36 -2.24 -22.48
C GLN A 89 -6.40 -1.83 -21.44
N HIS A 90 -6.24 -2.27 -20.19
CA HIS A 90 -7.13 -1.95 -19.09
C HIS A 90 -6.62 -0.80 -18.22
N ILE A 91 -5.48 -0.19 -18.57
CA ILE A 91 -4.98 0.99 -17.88
C ILE A 91 -5.94 2.16 -18.06
N VAL A 92 -6.19 2.90 -16.99
CA VAL A 92 -6.97 4.14 -16.99
C VAL A 92 -6.00 5.30 -17.17
N GLU A 93 -5.75 5.70 -18.42
CA GLU A 93 -4.75 6.71 -18.78
C GLU A 93 -5.12 8.12 -18.30
N GLU A 94 -6.41 8.40 -18.12
CA GLU A 94 -6.92 9.72 -17.70
C GLU A 94 -6.64 10.01 -16.23
N LEU A 95 -6.36 9.00 -15.42
CA LEU A 95 -6.04 9.17 -14.01
C LEU A 95 -4.54 9.32 -13.82
N PRO A 96 -4.10 10.38 -13.10
CA PRO A 96 -2.69 10.57 -12.83
C PRO A 96 -2.15 9.46 -11.94
N ASN A 97 -0.97 8.95 -12.28
CA ASN A 97 -0.25 8.04 -11.40
C ASN A 97 0.31 8.83 -10.20
N VAL A 98 -0.15 8.50 -9.01
CA VAL A 98 0.27 9.11 -7.73
C VAL A 98 1.07 8.16 -6.85
N ALA A 99 1.33 6.93 -7.33
CA ALA A 99 2.03 5.89 -6.62
C ALA A 99 3.48 5.73 -7.13
N PHE A 100 3.99 4.50 -7.18
CA PHE A 100 5.34 4.23 -7.65
C PHE A 100 5.45 4.42 -9.17
N ASN A 101 6.66 4.75 -9.62
CA ASN A 101 6.91 4.90 -11.05
C ASN A 101 6.62 3.58 -11.79
N GLY A 102 5.69 3.65 -12.74
CA GLY A 102 5.22 2.49 -13.51
C GLY A 102 3.91 1.86 -12.99
N ASP A 103 3.40 2.31 -11.82
CA ASP A 103 2.06 1.91 -11.38
C ASP A 103 0.99 2.67 -12.15
N HIS A 104 -0.10 1.96 -12.49
CA HIS A 104 -1.26 2.51 -13.17
C HIS A 104 -2.54 1.98 -12.56
N TYR A 105 -3.58 2.80 -12.60
CA TYR A 105 -4.93 2.33 -12.30
C TYR A 105 -5.48 1.48 -13.44
N HIS A 106 -6.21 0.42 -13.11
CA HIS A 106 -6.81 -0.49 -14.09
C HIS A 106 -8.33 -0.49 -13.96
N LYS A 107 -9.03 -0.48 -15.08
CA LYS A 107 -10.46 -0.80 -15.13
C LYS A 107 -10.64 -2.32 -15.14
N PRO A 108 -11.82 -2.84 -14.76
CA PRO A 108 -12.07 -4.28 -14.81
C PRO A 108 -11.96 -4.81 -16.25
N MET A 109 -11.37 -6.00 -16.41
CA MET A 109 -11.42 -6.74 -17.67
C MET A 109 -12.84 -7.18 -17.98
N PHE A 110 -13.58 -7.57 -16.95
CA PHE A 110 -14.98 -7.95 -17.05
C PHE A 110 -15.71 -7.53 -15.77
N MET A 111 -16.95 -7.11 -15.93
CA MET A 111 -17.86 -6.76 -14.86
C MET A 111 -19.27 -7.27 -15.26
N SER A 112 -19.94 -8.00 -14.35
CA SER A 112 -21.31 -8.44 -14.60
C SER A 112 -22.28 -7.24 -14.66
N GLU A 113 -23.35 -7.39 -15.43
CA GLU A 113 -24.45 -6.41 -15.48
C GLU A 113 -25.34 -6.47 -14.24
N ASP A 114 -25.40 -7.65 -13.61
CA ASP A 114 -26.16 -7.87 -12.39
C ASP A 114 -25.41 -7.32 -11.19
N PHE A 115 -26.10 -6.47 -10.41
CA PHE A 115 -25.62 -5.90 -9.15
C PHE A 115 -26.39 -6.50 -8.00
N ILE A 116 -25.68 -6.80 -6.91
CA ILE A 116 -26.26 -7.36 -5.68
C ILE A 116 -25.76 -6.60 -4.46
N GLU A 117 -26.53 -6.64 -3.38
CA GLU A 117 -26.23 -5.94 -2.14
C GLU A 117 -24.92 -6.45 -1.50
N TYR A 118 -24.16 -5.54 -0.89
CA TYR A 118 -22.99 -5.91 -0.11
C TYR A 118 -23.37 -6.78 1.09
N THR A 119 -22.52 -7.74 1.41
CA THR A 119 -22.69 -8.65 2.56
C THR A 119 -22.16 -8.04 3.87
N GLY A 120 -21.36 -6.99 3.79
CA GLY A 120 -20.86 -6.27 4.96
C GLY A 120 -20.22 -4.94 4.58
N SER A 121 -20.17 -4.04 5.55
CA SER A 121 -19.58 -2.72 5.43
C SER A 121 -18.90 -2.30 6.73
N VAL A 122 -17.60 -2.02 6.67
CA VAL A 122 -16.77 -1.67 7.82
C VAL A 122 -16.08 -0.33 7.56
N MET A 123 -16.04 0.52 8.56
CA MET A 123 -15.20 1.72 8.59
C MET A 123 -14.04 1.50 9.56
N SER A 124 -12.82 1.53 9.06
CA SER A 124 -11.62 1.52 9.89
C SER A 124 -11.16 2.95 10.14
N ILE A 125 -10.79 3.25 11.39
CA ILE A 125 -10.31 4.56 11.82
C ILE A 125 -8.96 4.39 12.50
N ASP A 126 -7.97 5.15 12.01
CA ASP A 126 -6.64 5.31 12.62
C ASP A 126 -6.55 6.71 13.25
N PRO A 127 -6.68 6.80 14.59
CA PRO A 127 -6.71 8.10 15.26
C PRO A 127 -5.35 8.80 15.26
N SER A 128 -5.29 10.06 14.88
CA SER A 128 -4.06 10.88 14.90
C SER A 128 -3.62 11.33 16.29
N GLY A 129 -4.39 11.07 17.33
CA GLY A 129 -4.09 11.55 18.68
C GLY A 129 -4.17 13.07 18.81
N ARG A 130 -3.23 13.65 19.59
CA ARG A 130 -3.16 15.11 19.83
C ARG A 130 -2.20 15.85 18.88
N GLY A 131 -1.70 15.18 17.86
CA GLY A 131 -0.76 15.74 16.89
C GLY A 131 -1.39 16.68 15.87
N LYS A 132 -0.57 17.09 14.91
CA LYS A 132 -1.02 17.86 13.73
C LYS A 132 -1.49 16.95 12.59
N ASP A 133 -1.33 15.65 12.76
CA ASP A 133 -1.69 14.66 11.77
C ASP A 133 -3.21 14.53 11.66
N GLU A 134 -3.68 14.05 10.53
CA GLU A 134 -5.09 13.77 10.32
C GLU A 134 -5.45 12.38 10.86
N THR A 135 -6.66 12.24 11.40
CA THR A 135 -7.25 10.92 11.67
C THR A 135 -7.59 10.26 10.34
N GLY A 136 -6.90 9.14 10.05
CA GLY A 136 -7.13 8.36 8.85
C GLY A 136 -8.42 7.54 8.92
N TYR A 137 -9.12 7.36 7.81
CA TYR A 137 -10.24 6.44 7.74
C TYR A 137 -10.31 5.74 6.38
N ALA A 138 -10.89 4.53 6.39
CA ALA A 138 -11.24 3.80 5.18
C ALA A 138 -12.59 3.09 5.37
N VAL A 139 -13.47 3.20 4.39
CA VAL A 139 -14.71 2.45 4.32
C VAL A 139 -14.54 1.34 3.30
N VAL A 140 -14.67 0.10 3.77
CA VAL A 140 -14.52 -1.10 2.97
C VAL A 140 -15.79 -1.92 3.04
N LYS A 141 -16.29 -2.32 1.88
CA LYS A 141 -17.45 -3.22 1.76
C LYS A 141 -17.03 -4.56 1.21
N MET A 142 -17.81 -5.58 1.48
CA MET A 142 -17.52 -6.95 1.07
C MET A 142 -18.68 -7.55 0.28
N LEU A 143 -18.34 -8.23 -0.81
CA LEU A 143 -19.28 -9.01 -1.60
C LEU A 143 -18.52 -10.15 -2.30
N ASN A 144 -18.99 -11.39 -2.16
CA ASN A 144 -18.45 -12.59 -2.84
C ASN A 144 -16.92 -12.74 -2.72
N GLY A 145 -16.33 -12.32 -1.57
CA GLY A 145 -14.88 -12.36 -1.34
C GLY A 145 -14.10 -11.19 -1.95
N TYR A 146 -14.74 -10.27 -2.66
CA TYR A 146 -14.15 -9.01 -3.09
C TYR A 146 -14.26 -7.97 -2.01
N LEU A 147 -13.23 -7.12 -1.91
CA LEU A 147 -13.21 -5.95 -1.04
C LEU A 147 -13.32 -4.68 -1.89
N TYR A 148 -14.29 -3.85 -1.57
CA TYR A 148 -14.56 -2.61 -2.26
C TYR A 148 -14.21 -1.44 -1.35
N VAL A 149 -13.14 -0.72 -1.66
CA VAL A 149 -12.78 0.52 -0.97
C VAL A 149 -13.66 1.63 -1.52
N ARG A 150 -14.68 2.00 -0.76
CA ARG A 150 -15.66 3.01 -1.17
C ARG A 150 -15.17 4.42 -0.94
N ARG A 151 -14.51 4.64 0.19
CA ARG A 151 -14.04 5.94 0.60
C ARG A 151 -12.84 5.81 1.52
N CYS A 152 -11.84 6.64 1.34
CA CYS A 152 -10.73 6.76 2.27
C CYS A 152 -10.27 8.21 2.32
N GLY A 153 -9.62 8.59 3.42
CA GLY A 153 -9.11 9.95 3.58
C GLY A 153 -8.67 10.26 4.98
N GLY A 154 -8.44 11.54 5.25
CA GLY A 154 -8.07 12.08 6.53
C GLY A 154 -9.06 13.14 7.03
N VAL A 155 -9.24 13.22 8.34
CA VAL A 155 -10.01 14.26 9.01
C VAL A 155 -9.10 14.96 10.01
N ALA A 156 -8.88 16.25 9.81
CA ALA A 156 -8.12 17.08 10.74
C ALA A 156 -8.92 17.35 12.02
N GLY A 157 -8.21 17.55 13.13
CA GLY A 157 -8.82 17.94 14.40
C GLY A 157 -8.78 16.89 15.51
N GLY A 158 -8.14 15.75 15.26
CA GLY A 158 -7.95 14.69 16.26
C GLY A 158 -9.26 14.24 16.89
N TYR A 159 -9.41 14.40 18.21
CA TYR A 159 -10.61 14.03 18.98
C TYR A 159 -11.65 15.15 19.12
N SER A 160 -11.61 16.18 18.29
CA SER A 160 -12.61 17.22 18.34
C SER A 160 -13.99 16.67 17.99
N GLN A 161 -15.02 17.25 18.59
CA GLN A 161 -16.40 16.89 18.27
C GLN A 161 -16.70 17.04 16.77
N GLU A 162 -16.15 18.06 16.15
CA GLU A 162 -16.32 18.30 14.70
C GLU A 162 -15.70 17.16 13.85
N ALA A 163 -14.54 16.63 14.24
CA ALA A 163 -13.92 15.50 13.56
C ALA A 163 -14.75 14.22 13.72
N LEU A 164 -15.24 13.96 14.93
CA LEU A 164 -16.10 12.79 15.21
C LEU A 164 -17.43 12.89 14.46
N GLU A 165 -18.06 14.07 14.40
CA GLU A 165 -19.29 14.29 13.64
C GLU A 165 -19.08 14.05 12.14
N LYS A 166 -17.95 14.50 11.57
CA LYS A 166 -17.59 14.21 10.17
C LYS A 166 -17.47 12.72 9.90
N LEU A 167 -16.77 11.98 10.77
CA LEU A 167 -16.63 10.54 10.65
C LEU A 167 -17.98 9.82 10.76
N ALA A 168 -18.85 10.26 11.70
CA ALA A 168 -20.18 9.70 11.85
C ALA A 168 -21.08 9.97 10.62
N VAL A 169 -20.97 11.16 10.01
CA VAL A 169 -21.68 11.48 8.76
C VAL A 169 -21.21 10.56 7.63
N ILE A 170 -19.90 10.37 7.48
CA ILE A 170 -19.33 9.47 6.47
C ILE A 170 -19.83 8.03 6.68
N ALA A 171 -19.78 7.54 7.92
CA ALA A 171 -20.27 6.19 8.23
C ALA A 171 -21.74 6.00 7.87
N LYS A 172 -22.57 7.03 8.12
CA LYS A 172 -23.99 7.01 7.78
C LYS A 172 -24.25 7.07 6.28
N GLU A 173 -23.56 7.97 5.57
CA GLU A 173 -23.67 8.09 4.10
C GLU A 173 -23.26 6.80 3.39
N GLU A 174 -22.23 6.14 3.88
CA GLU A 174 -21.72 4.88 3.34
C GLU A 174 -22.45 3.63 3.90
N MET A 175 -23.47 3.80 4.73
CA MET A 175 -24.25 2.69 5.31
C MET A 175 -23.37 1.65 6.02
N VAL A 176 -22.45 2.12 6.86
CA VAL A 176 -21.49 1.27 7.58
C VAL A 176 -22.19 0.45 8.65
N ASN A 177 -21.91 -0.84 8.71
CA ASN A 177 -22.44 -1.75 9.73
C ASN A 177 -21.59 -1.77 11.00
N GLU A 178 -20.28 -1.63 10.86
CA GLU A 178 -19.32 -1.74 11.96
C GLU A 178 -18.21 -0.71 11.81
N ILE A 179 -17.81 -0.10 12.94
CA ILE A 179 -16.67 0.82 13.01
C ILE A 179 -15.58 0.17 13.85
N ILE A 180 -14.40 0.03 13.28
CA ILE A 180 -13.19 -0.48 13.94
C ILE A 180 -12.25 0.70 14.16
N VAL A 181 -11.85 0.92 15.41
CA VAL A 181 -10.91 1.98 15.78
C VAL A 181 -9.62 1.36 16.29
N GLU A 182 -8.47 1.80 15.76
CA GLU A 182 -7.18 1.35 16.25
C GLU A 182 -6.97 1.83 17.71
N SER A 183 -6.67 0.90 18.61
CA SER A 183 -6.56 1.16 20.05
C SER A 183 -5.19 1.67 20.52
N ASN A 184 -4.23 1.78 19.61
CA ASN A 184 -2.83 2.09 19.93
C ASN A 184 -2.61 3.54 20.37
N PHE A 185 -3.56 4.43 20.11
CA PHE A 185 -3.49 5.84 20.45
C PHE A 185 -4.79 6.31 21.11
N GLY A 186 -4.64 7.16 22.12
CA GLY A 186 -5.74 7.96 22.63
C GLY A 186 -6.51 7.39 23.83
N ASP A 187 -5.96 6.45 24.59
CA ASP A 187 -6.54 5.98 25.84
C ASP A 187 -8.03 5.56 25.76
N GLY A 188 -8.46 5.05 24.60
CA GLY A 188 -9.84 4.62 24.37
C GLY A 188 -10.86 5.76 24.17
N MET A 189 -10.41 6.98 23.93
CA MET A 189 -11.30 8.16 23.81
C MET A 189 -12.26 8.09 22.59
N PHE A 190 -11.94 7.30 21.57
CA PHE A 190 -12.84 7.07 20.42
C PHE A 190 -13.95 6.05 20.72
N ASN A 191 -13.88 5.34 21.84
CA ASN A 191 -14.84 4.30 22.21
C ASN A 191 -15.91 4.81 23.20
N GLN A 192 -15.99 6.10 23.43
CA GLN A 192 -17.04 6.75 24.22
C GLN A 192 -18.13 7.28 23.28
#